data_2253044a4fc52be9f2dd45728ae365ac
#
_entry.id   2253044a4fc52be9f2dd45728ae365ac
#
_cell.length_a   1.000
_cell.length_b   1.000
_cell.length_c   1.000
_cell.angle_alpha   90.00
_cell.angle_beta   90.00
_cell.angle_gamma   90.00
#
_symmetry.space_group_name_H-M   'P 1'
#
loop_
_entity.id
_entity.type
_entity.pdbx_description
1 polymer ?
#
loop_
_entity_poly.entity_id
_entity_poly.type
_entity_poly.pdbx_seq_one_letter_code
_entity_poly.pdbx_strand_id
1 'polypeptide(L)'
;MSDEQTTQHDDCMERFIDLANAMKDEGVPVNVVSWALMTASGVYAIYSVTGNSGGLNPSGVDKVVDAYKQNLTNIQAMRKARDEQQSANS
;
A
#
# COMPACT_ATOMS: atom_id res chain seq x y z
N MET A 1 12.13 -12.17 2.73
CA MET A 1 11.27 -12.73 1.68
C MET A 1 12.13 -13.31 0.57
N SER A 2 11.64 -14.34 -0.10
CA SER A 2 12.32 -14.88 -1.27
C SER A 2 12.20 -13.93 -2.46
N ASP A 3 13.06 -14.07 -3.46
CA ASP A 3 13.00 -13.27 -4.68
C ASP A 3 11.66 -13.47 -5.40
N GLU A 4 11.13 -14.70 -5.37
CA GLU A 4 9.84 -15.02 -5.97
C GLU A 4 8.68 -14.24 -5.28
N GLN A 5 8.70 -14.19 -3.95
CA GLN A 5 7.69 -13.44 -3.20
C GLN A 5 7.79 -11.93 -3.46
N THR A 6 9.01 -11.41 -3.57
CA THR A 6 9.22 -10.01 -3.90
C THR A 6 8.68 -9.68 -5.29
N THR A 7 8.91 -10.55 -6.27
CA THR A 7 8.39 -10.38 -7.63
C THR A 7 6.87 -10.42 -7.64
N GLN A 8 6.27 -11.36 -6.90
CA GLN A 8 4.80 -11.44 -6.78
C GLN A 8 4.23 -10.18 -6.12
N HIS A 9 4.89 -9.70 -5.07
CA HIS A 9 4.48 -8.46 -4.38
C HIS A 9 4.46 -7.29 -5.37
N ASP A 10 5.54 -7.13 -6.12
CA ASP A 10 5.66 -5.99 -7.05
C ASP A 10 4.62 -6.07 -8.17
N ASP A 11 4.37 -7.25 -8.69
CA ASP A 11 3.33 -7.45 -9.71
C ASP A 11 1.95 -7.12 -9.16
N CYS A 12 1.61 -7.59 -7.97
CA CYS A 12 0.33 -7.29 -7.35
C CYS A 12 0.19 -5.80 -7.05
N MET A 13 1.25 -5.17 -6.55
CA MET A 13 1.25 -3.73 -6.27
C MET A 13 0.95 -2.94 -7.55
N GLU A 14 1.61 -3.27 -8.65
CA GLU A 14 1.38 -2.59 -9.93
C GLU A 14 -0.06 -2.75 -10.39
N ARG A 15 -0.65 -3.93 -10.21
CA ARG A 15 -2.04 -4.18 -10.57
C ARG A 15 -3.00 -3.33 -9.74
N PHE A 16 -2.73 -3.15 -8.46
CA PHE A 16 -3.54 -2.27 -7.61
C PHE A 16 -3.40 -0.82 -8.04
N ILE A 17 -2.19 -0.37 -8.36
CA ILE A 17 -1.95 1.00 -8.83
C ILE A 17 -2.65 1.24 -10.16
N ASP A 18 -2.59 0.30 -11.08
CA ASP A 18 -3.26 0.39 -12.38
C ASP A 18 -4.78 0.53 -12.19
N LEU A 19 -5.36 -0.25 -11.29
CA LEU A 19 -6.79 -0.17 -11.00
C LEU A 19 -7.15 1.19 -10.37
N ALA A 20 -6.34 1.65 -9.43
CA ALA A 20 -6.54 2.96 -8.81
C ALA A 20 -6.48 4.09 -9.85
N ASN A 21 -5.52 4.01 -10.77
CA ASN A 21 -5.38 5.00 -11.85
C ASN A 21 -6.58 4.94 -12.80
N ALA A 22 -7.11 3.76 -13.08
CA ALA A 22 -8.29 3.62 -13.92
C ALA A 22 -9.49 4.33 -13.29
N MET A 23 -9.69 4.17 -11.99
CA MET A 23 -10.76 4.86 -11.28
C MET A 23 -10.60 6.38 -11.33
N LYS A 24 -9.37 6.86 -11.15
CA LYS A 24 -9.06 8.28 -11.26
C LYS A 24 -9.40 8.79 -12.67
N ASP A 25 -9.05 8.04 -13.70
CA ASP A 25 -9.30 8.42 -15.08
C ASP A 25 -10.81 8.42 -15.41
N GLU A 26 -11.59 7.64 -14.68
CA GLU A 26 -13.06 7.67 -14.77
C GLU A 26 -13.67 8.89 -14.09
N GLY A 27 -12.86 9.68 -13.41
CA GLY A 27 -13.31 10.89 -12.74
C GLY A 27 -13.51 10.77 -11.24
N VAL A 28 -13.13 9.64 -10.63
CA VAL A 28 -13.21 9.52 -9.17
C VAL A 28 -12.13 10.39 -8.54
N PRO A 29 -12.46 11.23 -7.55
CA PRO A 29 -11.43 12.05 -6.90
C PRO A 29 -10.32 11.21 -6.27
N VAL A 30 -9.09 11.70 -6.36
CA VAL A 30 -7.90 10.98 -5.88
C VAL A 30 -8.00 10.64 -4.39
N ASN A 31 -8.54 11.55 -3.58
CA ASN A 31 -8.71 11.30 -2.16
C ASN A 31 -9.71 10.18 -1.86
N VAL A 32 -10.73 10.02 -2.71
CA VAL A 32 -11.70 8.92 -2.57
C VAL A 32 -11.04 7.59 -2.95
N VAL A 33 -10.27 7.57 -4.04
CA VAL A 33 -9.53 6.38 -4.45
C VAL A 33 -8.55 5.95 -3.35
N SER A 34 -7.82 6.91 -2.79
CA SER A 34 -6.87 6.64 -1.70
C SER A 34 -7.57 6.07 -0.47
N TRP A 35 -8.69 6.65 -0.08
CA TRP A 35 -9.47 6.18 1.07
C TRP A 35 -9.99 4.77 0.84
N ALA A 36 -10.55 4.51 -0.34
CA ALA A 36 -11.06 3.18 -0.69
C ALA A 36 -9.94 2.13 -0.68
N LEU A 37 -8.77 2.49 -1.21
CA LEU A 37 -7.61 1.59 -1.23
C LEU A 37 -7.14 1.27 0.20
N MET A 38 -7.12 2.27 1.08
CA MET A 38 -6.75 2.07 2.48
C MET A 38 -7.75 1.14 3.18
N THR A 39 -9.05 1.33 2.95
CA THR A 39 -10.08 0.49 3.54
C THR A 39 -10.00 -0.95 3.03
N ALA A 40 -9.81 -1.12 1.72
CA ALA A 40 -9.63 -2.44 1.13
C ALA A 40 -8.39 -3.14 1.69
N SER A 41 -7.29 -2.39 1.86
CA SER A 41 -6.08 -2.91 2.49
C SER A 41 -6.34 -3.40 3.91
N GLY A 42 -7.12 -2.64 4.70
CA GLY A 42 -7.48 -3.04 6.06
C GLY A 42 -8.29 -4.33 6.10
N VAL A 43 -9.28 -4.43 5.22
CA VAL A 43 -10.10 -5.65 5.12
C VAL A 43 -9.21 -6.86 4.81
N TYR A 44 -8.30 -6.72 3.86
CA TYR A 44 -7.43 -7.81 3.46
C TYR A 44 -6.39 -8.16 4.55
N ALA A 45 -5.91 -7.16 5.28
CA ALA A 45 -4.97 -7.38 6.38
C ALA A 45 -5.63 -8.23 7.48
N ILE A 46 -6.88 -7.93 7.83
CA ILE A 46 -7.62 -8.69 8.81
C ILE A 46 -7.84 -10.12 8.30
N TYR A 47 -8.28 -10.25 7.05
CA TYR A 47 -8.50 -11.55 6.43
C TYR A 47 -7.23 -12.40 6.43
N SER A 48 -6.07 -11.82 6.14
CA SER A 48 -4.82 -12.57 6.06
C SER A 48 -4.40 -13.17 7.39
N VAL A 49 -4.86 -12.58 8.51
CA VAL A 49 -4.53 -13.06 9.85
C VAL A 49 -5.61 -13.99 10.40
N THR A 50 -6.88 -13.65 10.19
CA THR A 50 -8.01 -14.31 10.86
C THR A 50 -8.85 -15.20 9.94
N GLY A 51 -8.65 -15.10 8.62
CA GLY A 51 -9.52 -15.79 7.66
C GLY A 51 -10.88 -15.12 7.57
N ASN A 52 -11.93 -15.92 7.36
CA ASN A 52 -13.28 -15.42 7.11
C ASN A 52 -14.06 -15.03 8.36
N SER A 53 -13.51 -15.26 9.54
CA SER A 53 -14.24 -15.03 10.78
C SER A 53 -13.34 -14.39 11.83
N GLY A 54 -13.96 -13.61 12.72
CA GLY A 54 -13.27 -12.91 13.79
C GLY A 54 -12.63 -11.62 13.32
N GLY A 55 -11.83 -11.02 14.16
CA GLY A 55 -11.13 -9.79 13.90
C GLY A 55 -9.85 -9.73 14.70
N LEU A 56 -9.08 -8.66 14.47
CA LEU A 56 -7.85 -8.44 15.21
C LEU A 56 -8.15 -7.91 16.61
N ASN A 57 -7.36 -8.36 17.59
CA ASN A 57 -7.36 -7.70 18.89
C ASN A 57 -6.59 -6.37 18.79
N PRO A 58 -6.64 -5.50 19.85
CA PRO A 58 -5.96 -4.20 19.76
C PRO A 58 -4.48 -4.30 19.44
N SER A 59 -3.77 -5.28 19.95
CA SER A 59 -2.34 -5.42 19.65
C SER A 59 -2.12 -5.85 18.19
N GLY A 60 -3.03 -6.61 17.61
CA GLY A 60 -2.99 -6.98 16.19
C GLY A 60 -3.21 -5.77 15.30
N VAL A 61 -4.15 -4.89 15.67
CA VAL A 61 -4.38 -3.63 14.97
C VAL A 61 -3.10 -2.78 15.00
N ASP A 62 -2.46 -2.66 16.16
CA ASP A 62 -1.24 -1.88 16.29
C ASP A 62 -0.12 -2.41 15.39
N LYS A 63 0.01 -3.73 15.27
CA LYS A 63 1.01 -4.35 14.38
C LYS A 63 0.76 -4.00 12.92
N VAL A 64 -0.49 -4.01 12.48
CA VAL A 64 -0.84 -3.64 11.11
C VAL A 64 -0.55 -2.17 10.85
N VAL A 65 -0.90 -1.30 11.80
CA VAL A 65 -0.63 0.14 11.71
C VAL A 65 0.87 0.40 11.63
N ASP A 66 1.67 -0.28 12.46
CA ASP A 66 3.13 -0.12 12.45
C ASP A 66 3.72 -0.57 11.13
N ALA A 67 3.24 -1.68 10.56
CA ALA A 67 3.69 -2.16 9.26
C ALA A 67 3.36 -1.15 8.16
N TYR A 68 2.17 -0.56 8.19
CA TYR A 68 1.78 0.47 7.23
C TYR A 68 2.65 1.71 7.37
N LYS A 69 2.87 2.15 8.60
CA LYS A 69 3.73 3.31 8.87
C LYS A 69 5.14 3.10 8.33
N GLN A 70 5.71 1.93 8.56
CA GLN A 70 7.05 1.61 8.07
C GLN A 70 7.10 1.59 6.54
N ASN A 71 6.10 0.99 5.92
CA ASN A 71 5.99 0.93 4.47
C ASN A 71 5.89 2.35 3.88
N LEU A 72 5.03 3.18 4.45
CA LEU A 72 4.84 4.55 4.00
C LEU A 72 6.11 5.38 4.18
N THR A 73 6.81 5.20 5.30
CA THR A 73 8.08 5.87 5.57
C THR A 73 9.13 5.49 4.52
N ASN A 74 9.20 4.20 4.16
CA ASN A 74 10.14 3.73 3.15
C ASN A 74 9.81 4.31 1.77
N ILE A 75 8.53 4.34 1.40
CA ILE A 75 8.09 4.92 0.12
C ILE A 75 8.47 6.40 0.07
N GLN A 76 8.22 7.13 1.14
CA GLN A 76 8.55 8.56 1.20
C GLN A 76 10.06 8.79 1.07
N ALA A 77 10.87 7.96 1.74
CA ALA A 77 12.32 8.08 1.64
C ALA A 77 12.82 7.83 0.22
N MET A 78 12.25 6.83 -0.46
CA MET A 78 12.60 6.52 -1.85
C MET A 78 12.21 7.66 -2.79
N ARG A 79 11.03 8.25 -2.61
CA ARG A 79 10.58 9.37 -3.44
C ARG A 79 11.44 10.61 -3.21
N LYS A 80 11.81 10.89 -1.96
CA LYS A 80 12.67 12.01 -1.63
C LYS A 80 14.05 11.85 -2.27
N ALA A 81 14.63 10.65 -2.19
CA ALA A 81 15.92 10.37 -2.80
C ALA A 81 15.88 10.55 -4.31
N ARG A 82 14.78 10.10 -4.96
CA ARG A 82 14.60 10.26 -6.40
C ARG A 82 14.49 11.72 -6.78
N ASP A 83 13.74 12.51 -6.03
CA ASP A 83 13.56 13.93 -6.29
C ASP A 83 14.88 14.70 -6.14
N GLU A 84 15.67 14.38 -5.11
CA GLU A 84 17.00 14.98 -4.91
C GLU A 84 17.94 14.64 -6.08
N GLN A 85 17.90 13.39 -6.54
CA GLN A 85 18.71 12.94 -7.65
C GLN A 85 18.32 13.64 -8.95
N GLN A 86 17.03 13.82 -9.20
CA GLN A 86 16.57 14.56 -10.38
C GLN A 86 16.98 16.03 -10.32
N SER A 87 16.90 16.66 -9.15
CA SER A 87 17.35 18.05 -8.96
C SER A 87 18.84 18.19 -9.22
N ALA A 88 19.65 17.23 -8.77
CA ALA A 88 21.09 17.23 -8.98
C ALA A 88 21.47 17.08 -10.45
N ASN A 89 20.61 16.44 -11.24
CA ASN A 89 20.88 16.17 -12.65
C ASN A 89 20.31 17.23 -13.61
N SER A 90 19.58 18.19 -13.08
CA SER A 90 18.93 19.22 -13.92
C SER A 90 19.73 20.53 -14.02
#